data_c72a380b103d59f189e7a6e3c2803550
#
_entry.id   c72a380b103d59f189e7a6e3c2803550
#
_cell.length_a   1.000
_cell.length_b   1.000
_cell.length_c   1.000
_cell.angle_alpha   90.00
_cell.angle_beta   90.00
_cell.angle_gamma   90.00
#
_symmetry.space_group_name_H-M   'P 1'
#
loop_
_entity.id
_entity.type
_entity.pdbx_description
1 polymer ?
#
loop_
_entity_poly.entity_id
_entity_poly.type
_entity_poly.pdbx_seq_one_letter_code
_entity_poly.pdbx_strand_id
1 'polypeptide(L)'
;YYDDEPAYPGDVWDDISHLQQKDPQRTGYETQKPLKLLERIVSCSSQEGDLICDLFAGSGTSAVAAAGLNRRFLCVDQSPLAIATTGKRLAQSAAGKPLDFTFDVEAPCGADDCAVEAEVFPAISSYTVRLISFENEAAQAAGISGLDAVDQWSCGFVQGDTYRPCAASVRSVATPALAATLEMPVCAGEPCIMIVDIWGRRRFYLPKRRY
;
A
#
# COMPACT_ATOMS: atom_id res chain seq x y z
N TYR A 1 23.68 37.50 -17.22
CA TYR A 1 23.04 36.85 -16.10
C TYR A 1 21.98 35.92 -16.71
N TYR A 2 22.22 34.61 -16.65
CA TYR A 2 21.36 33.58 -17.22
C TYR A 2 20.67 32.87 -16.06
N ASP A 3 19.80 33.58 -15.34
CA ASP A 3 19.10 33.03 -14.16
C ASP A 3 17.86 32.20 -14.49
N ASP A 4 17.52 32.01 -15.77
CA ASP A 4 16.29 31.34 -16.21
C ASP A 4 16.51 30.05 -17.01
N GLU A 5 17.74 29.55 -17.15
CA GLU A 5 17.95 28.25 -17.76
C GLU A 5 17.79 27.12 -16.71
N PRO A 6 17.03 26.07 -17.01
CA PRO A 6 16.93 24.94 -16.11
C PRO A 6 18.32 24.34 -15.90
N ALA A 7 18.85 24.46 -14.68
CA ALA A 7 20.13 23.87 -14.32
C ALA A 7 20.02 22.36 -14.38
N TYR A 8 20.84 21.72 -15.21
CA TYR A 8 21.00 20.28 -15.17
C TYR A 8 21.57 19.86 -13.81
N PRO A 9 21.05 18.79 -13.17
CA PRO A 9 21.62 18.32 -11.92
C PRO A 9 23.08 17.90 -12.15
N GLY A 10 23.96 18.30 -11.25
CA GLY A 10 25.34 17.83 -11.24
C GLY A 10 25.43 16.31 -10.99
N ASP A 11 26.62 15.78 -11.14
CA ASP A 11 26.93 14.35 -10.91
C ASP A 11 27.17 14.02 -9.42
N VAL A 12 27.26 15.03 -8.57
CA VAL A 12 27.39 14.90 -7.11
C VAL A 12 26.22 15.59 -6.42
N TRP A 13 25.54 14.86 -5.56
CA TRP A 13 24.36 15.33 -4.81
C TRP A 13 24.62 15.28 -3.30
N ASP A 14 25.18 16.33 -2.75
CA ASP A 14 25.51 16.48 -1.33
C ASP A 14 24.37 17.11 -0.49
N ASP A 15 23.32 17.61 -1.16
CA ASP A 15 22.16 18.25 -0.55
C ASP A 15 21.07 17.26 -0.10
N ILE A 16 21.24 15.96 -0.38
CA ILE A 16 20.30 14.90 0.02
C ILE A 16 20.93 14.05 1.10
N SER A 17 20.53 14.31 2.34
CA SER A 17 20.98 13.51 3.49
C SER A 17 20.36 12.11 3.48
N HIS A 18 21.09 11.13 4.01
CA HIS A 18 20.54 9.81 4.30
C HIS A 18 19.45 9.89 5.41
N LEU A 19 18.54 8.92 5.42
CA LEU A 19 17.49 8.85 6.45
C LEU A 19 18.11 8.60 7.82
N GLN A 20 17.94 9.57 8.71
CA GLN A 20 18.34 9.44 10.11
C GLN A 20 17.52 8.38 10.82
N GLN A 21 18.02 7.85 11.95
CA GLN A 21 17.35 6.79 12.69
C GLN A 21 15.92 7.15 13.17
N LYS A 22 15.70 8.45 13.46
CA LYS A 22 14.39 9.00 13.89
C LYS A 22 13.64 9.75 12.80
N ASP A 23 14.03 9.57 11.53
CA ASP A 23 13.35 10.24 10.41
C ASP A 23 11.90 9.75 10.30
N PRO A 24 10.91 10.67 10.21
CA PRO A 24 9.50 10.32 10.07
C PRO A 24 9.17 9.46 8.83
N GLN A 25 10.01 9.52 7.79
CA GLN A 25 9.85 8.72 6.58
C GLN A 25 10.22 7.24 6.79
N ARG A 26 10.91 6.91 7.89
CA ARG A 26 11.34 5.54 8.14
C ARG A 26 10.17 4.59 8.36
N THR A 27 10.18 3.52 7.58
CA THR A 27 9.18 2.44 7.65
C THR A 27 9.64 1.24 8.48
N GLY A 28 10.89 1.25 8.95
CA GLY A 28 11.54 0.07 9.52
C GLY A 28 12.24 -0.82 8.48
N TYR A 29 12.07 -0.55 7.17
CA TYR A 29 12.79 -1.27 6.13
C TYR A 29 14.26 -0.81 6.09
N GLU A 30 15.20 -1.73 6.28
CA GLU A 30 16.61 -1.38 6.55
C GLU A 30 17.27 -0.58 5.43
N THR A 31 16.99 -0.94 4.17
CA THR A 31 17.62 -0.36 2.98
C THR A 31 16.83 0.79 2.35
N GLN A 32 15.88 1.37 3.07
CA GLN A 32 15.05 2.47 2.57
C GLN A 32 15.88 3.68 2.16
N LYS A 33 15.63 4.18 0.95
CA LYS A 33 16.24 5.41 0.43
C LYS A 33 15.37 6.63 0.76
N PRO A 34 15.98 7.84 0.90
CA PRO A 34 15.22 9.08 1.03
C PRO A 34 14.30 9.30 -0.17
N LEU A 35 13.07 9.76 0.08
CA LEU A 35 12.11 10.03 -1.00
C LEU A 35 12.65 11.09 -1.97
N LYS A 36 13.24 12.17 -1.45
CA LYS A 36 13.85 13.27 -2.25
C LYS A 36 14.88 12.77 -3.26
N LEU A 37 15.62 11.69 -2.94
CA LEU A 37 16.57 11.09 -3.87
C LEU A 37 15.86 10.47 -5.08
N LEU A 38 14.83 9.68 -4.83
CA LEU A 38 14.08 9.03 -5.91
C LEU A 38 13.25 10.05 -6.71
N GLU A 39 12.70 11.08 -6.07
CA GLU A 39 12.03 12.18 -6.76
C GLU A 39 12.97 12.88 -7.74
N ARG A 40 14.21 13.15 -7.34
CA ARG A 40 15.22 13.75 -8.24
C ARG A 40 15.57 12.81 -9.40
N ILE A 41 15.86 11.53 -9.13
CA ILE A 41 16.17 10.55 -10.15
C ILE A 41 15.02 10.45 -11.17
N VAL A 42 13.80 10.30 -10.70
CA VAL A 42 12.61 10.18 -11.57
C VAL A 42 12.38 11.45 -12.38
N SER A 43 12.51 12.64 -11.77
CA SER A 43 12.34 13.93 -12.46
C SER A 43 13.39 14.15 -13.56
N CYS A 44 14.63 13.73 -13.32
CA CYS A 44 15.72 13.93 -14.30
C CYS A 44 15.67 12.91 -15.44
N SER A 45 15.06 11.74 -15.25
CA SER A 45 15.14 10.62 -16.19
C SER A 45 13.82 10.27 -16.88
N SER A 46 12.73 10.99 -16.58
CA SER A 46 11.40 10.69 -17.10
C SER A 46 10.52 11.93 -17.21
N GLN A 47 9.40 11.78 -17.92
CA GLN A 47 8.35 12.78 -18.05
C GLN A 47 7.05 12.29 -17.38
N GLU A 48 6.08 13.20 -17.16
CA GLU A 48 4.75 12.82 -16.67
C GLU A 48 4.10 11.78 -17.58
N GLY A 49 3.47 10.76 -16.98
CA GLY A 49 2.84 9.65 -17.68
C GLY A 49 3.78 8.51 -18.07
N ASP A 50 5.11 8.68 -17.96
CA ASP A 50 6.07 7.60 -18.21
C ASP A 50 5.94 6.47 -17.19
N LEU A 51 6.43 5.29 -17.56
CA LEU A 51 6.47 4.11 -16.69
C LEU A 51 7.82 4.00 -15.99
N ILE A 52 7.80 4.06 -14.67
CA ILE A 52 8.95 3.76 -13.81
C ILE A 52 8.89 2.29 -13.41
N CYS A 53 9.96 1.55 -13.71
CA CYS A 53 10.04 0.12 -13.38
C CYS A 53 11.13 -0.09 -12.32
N ASP A 54 10.77 -0.75 -11.21
CA ASP A 54 11.68 -1.13 -10.14
C ASP A 54 11.46 -2.61 -9.77
N LEU A 55 12.41 -3.47 -10.15
CA LEU A 55 12.33 -4.92 -9.94
C LEU A 55 12.83 -5.35 -8.56
N PHE A 56 13.27 -4.41 -7.73
CA PHE A 56 13.78 -4.63 -6.37
C PHE A 56 13.25 -3.53 -5.44
N ALA A 57 11.94 -3.35 -5.43
CA ALA A 57 11.24 -2.18 -4.88
C ALA A 57 11.53 -1.91 -3.39
N GLY A 58 11.85 -2.93 -2.62
CA GLY A 58 12.10 -2.80 -1.19
C GLY A 58 10.95 -2.09 -0.47
N SER A 59 11.25 -0.96 0.14
CA SER A 59 10.23 -0.13 0.81
C SER A 59 9.32 0.67 -0.15
N GLY A 60 9.46 0.52 -1.47
CA GLY A 60 8.63 1.19 -2.47
C GLY A 60 8.86 2.69 -2.61
N THR A 61 10.06 3.18 -2.31
CA THR A 61 10.35 4.62 -2.45
C THR A 61 10.22 5.09 -3.89
N SER A 62 10.59 4.26 -4.88
CA SER A 62 10.41 4.50 -6.32
C SER A 62 8.93 4.62 -6.71
N ALA A 63 8.06 3.74 -6.19
CA ALA A 63 6.63 3.80 -6.43
C ALA A 63 6.01 5.09 -5.88
N VAL A 64 6.37 5.48 -4.64
CA VAL A 64 5.88 6.71 -4.01
C VAL A 64 6.35 7.95 -4.76
N ALA A 65 7.63 7.98 -5.19
CA ALA A 65 8.17 9.08 -5.99
C ALA A 65 7.46 9.17 -7.35
N ALA A 66 7.30 8.05 -8.05
CA ALA A 66 6.61 8.01 -9.34
C ALA A 66 5.17 8.50 -9.23
N ALA A 67 4.40 7.98 -8.27
CA ALA A 67 3.01 8.41 -8.02
C ALA A 67 2.91 9.90 -7.67
N GLY A 68 3.81 10.41 -6.83
CA GLY A 68 3.86 11.82 -6.44
C GLY A 68 4.17 12.77 -7.60
N LEU A 69 4.86 12.26 -8.61
CA LEU A 69 5.29 13.01 -9.80
C LEU A 69 4.43 12.72 -11.04
N ASN A 70 3.25 12.13 -10.91
CA ASN A 70 2.34 11.75 -11.99
C ASN A 70 2.96 10.77 -13.01
N ARG A 71 3.83 9.88 -12.57
CA ARG A 71 4.35 8.76 -13.38
C ARG A 71 3.61 7.49 -13.02
N ARG A 72 3.48 6.59 -13.99
CA ARG A 72 3.04 5.20 -13.74
C ARG A 72 4.21 4.43 -13.14
N PHE A 73 3.93 3.37 -12.41
CA PHE A 73 4.97 2.52 -11.86
C PHE A 73 4.63 1.04 -11.97
N LEU A 74 5.67 0.24 -12.09
CA LEU A 74 5.66 -1.21 -11.95
C LEU A 74 6.75 -1.57 -10.94
N CYS A 75 6.34 -2.11 -9.79
CA CYS A 75 7.26 -2.46 -8.73
C CYS A 75 7.14 -3.95 -8.39
N VAL A 76 8.26 -4.62 -8.32
CA VAL A 76 8.36 -6.05 -7.99
C VAL A 76 9.33 -6.21 -6.83
N ASP A 77 9.01 -7.13 -5.93
CA ASP A 77 9.93 -7.57 -4.88
C ASP A 77 9.59 -9.00 -4.45
N GLN A 78 10.60 -9.79 -4.11
CA GLN A 78 10.39 -11.15 -3.62
C GLN A 78 9.89 -11.19 -2.17
N SER A 79 10.04 -10.10 -1.41
CA SER A 79 9.64 -10.01 -0.01
C SER A 79 8.19 -9.57 0.14
N PRO A 80 7.32 -10.40 0.75
CA PRO A 80 5.96 -9.98 1.09
C PRO A 80 5.93 -8.70 1.93
N LEU A 81 6.92 -8.52 2.83
CA LEU A 81 7.04 -7.31 3.65
C LEU A 81 7.33 -6.07 2.80
N ALA A 82 8.14 -6.19 1.74
CA ALA A 82 8.40 -5.09 0.81
C ALA A 82 7.11 -4.63 0.13
N ILE A 83 6.33 -5.58 -0.40
CA ILE A 83 5.04 -5.29 -1.06
C ILE A 83 4.03 -4.69 -0.09
N ALA A 84 3.94 -5.23 1.14
CA ALA A 84 3.08 -4.69 2.18
C ALA A 84 3.46 -3.25 2.55
N THR A 85 4.77 -2.99 2.74
CA THR A 85 5.31 -1.67 3.05
C THR A 85 5.05 -0.67 1.92
N THR A 86 5.25 -1.09 0.68
CA THR A 86 4.97 -0.28 -0.52
C THR A 86 3.51 0.12 -0.57
N GLY A 87 2.58 -0.83 -0.44
CA GLY A 87 1.14 -0.57 -0.43
C GLY A 87 0.71 0.37 0.69
N LYS A 88 1.27 0.18 1.90
CA LYS A 88 1.04 1.07 3.05
C LYS A 88 1.45 2.51 2.76
N ARG A 89 2.65 2.71 2.21
CA ARG A 89 3.17 4.04 1.85
C ARG A 89 2.35 4.71 0.75
N LEU A 90 1.96 3.96 -0.28
CA LEU A 90 1.09 4.46 -1.35
C LEU A 90 -0.28 4.91 -0.79
N ALA A 91 -0.89 4.09 0.08
CA ALA A 91 -2.15 4.44 0.73
C ALA A 91 -2.03 5.70 1.61
N GLN A 92 -0.93 5.83 2.36
CA GLN A 92 -0.65 7.03 3.17
C GLN A 92 -0.41 8.27 2.31
N SER A 93 0.33 8.15 1.20
CA SER A 93 0.62 9.27 0.31
C SER A 93 -0.61 9.76 -0.48
N ALA A 94 -1.61 8.91 -0.65
CA ALA A 94 -2.87 9.30 -1.30
C ALA A 94 -3.65 10.36 -0.51
N ALA A 95 -3.45 10.46 0.83
CA ALA A 95 -3.99 11.53 1.67
C ALA A 95 -5.50 11.79 1.47
N GLY A 96 -6.30 10.71 1.41
CA GLY A 96 -7.76 10.79 1.20
C GLY A 96 -8.20 10.90 -0.26
N LYS A 97 -7.28 10.92 -1.22
CA LYS A 97 -7.60 10.74 -2.64
C LYS A 97 -7.90 9.27 -2.94
N PRO A 98 -8.62 8.98 -4.04
CA PRO A 98 -8.79 7.60 -4.51
C PRO A 98 -7.43 6.89 -4.68
N LEU A 99 -7.37 5.64 -4.26
CA LEU A 99 -6.17 4.82 -4.47
C LEU A 99 -6.09 4.44 -5.95
N ASP A 100 -4.95 4.70 -6.57
CA ASP A 100 -4.71 4.43 -7.99
C ASP A 100 -3.51 3.50 -8.19
N PHE A 101 -3.61 2.29 -7.66
CA PHE A 101 -2.66 1.21 -7.87
C PHE A 101 -3.35 -0.14 -7.74
N THR A 102 -2.69 -1.18 -8.22
CA THR A 102 -3.18 -2.56 -8.16
C THR A 102 -2.12 -3.48 -7.59
N PHE A 103 -2.56 -4.63 -7.10
CA PHE A 103 -1.68 -5.74 -6.74
C PHE A 103 -2.02 -6.94 -7.63
N ASP A 104 -1.00 -7.68 -8.03
CA ASP A 104 -1.22 -9.02 -8.53
C ASP A 104 -1.62 -9.93 -7.36
N VAL A 105 -2.66 -10.72 -7.56
CA VAL A 105 -3.21 -11.63 -6.55
C VAL A 105 -2.64 -13.01 -6.84
N GLU A 106 -1.72 -13.45 -6.00
CA GLU A 106 -1.41 -14.88 -5.89
C GLU A 106 -2.61 -15.52 -5.22
N ALA A 107 -3.45 -16.23 -5.89
CA ALA A 107 -4.68 -16.91 -5.49
C ALA A 107 -5.41 -16.35 -4.24
N PRO A 108 -6.73 -16.11 -4.29
CA PRO A 108 -7.46 -15.68 -3.10
C PRO A 108 -7.22 -16.69 -1.98
N CYS A 109 -7.01 -16.19 -0.77
CA CYS A 109 -6.76 -16.98 0.41
C CYS A 109 -7.71 -18.18 0.50
N GLY A 110 -7.15 -19.38 0.42
CA GLY A 110 -7.85 -20.59 0.86
C GLY A 110 -8.11 -20.47 2.37
N ALA A 111 -9.24 -20.94 2.83
CA ALA A 111 -9.73 -20.79 4.19
C ALA A 111 -8.85 -21.46 5.28
N ASP A 112 -7.68 -21.98 4.93
CA ASP A 112 -6.99 -22.96 5.75
C ASP A 112 -6.00 -22.37 6.77
N ASP A 113 -5.58 -21.11 6.66
CA ASP A 113 -4.58 -20.53 7.55
C ASP A 113 -5.00 -19.22 8.26
N CYS A 114 -6.17 -18.68 7.98
CA CYS A 114 -6.72 -17.53 8.69
C CYS A 114 -8.25 -17.52 8.72
N ALA A 115 -8.82 -17.01 9.82
CA ALA A 115 -10.24 -16.72 9.93
C ALA A 115 -10.46 -15.21 9.81
N VAL A 116 -11.33 -14.82 8.86
CA VAL A 116 -11.71 -13.42 8.64
C VAL A 116 -13.21 -13.30 8.83
N GLU A 117 -13.63 -12.39 9.70
CA GLU A 117 -15.02 -12.02 9.83
C GLU A 117 -15.21 -10.59 9.35
N ALA A 118 -16.02 -10.43 8.30
CA ALA A 118 -16.33 -9.14 7.72
C ALA A 118 -17.74 -9.08 7.18
N GLU A 119 -18.32 -7.90 7.18
CA GLU A 119 -19.66 -7.61 6.66
C GLU A 119 -19.57 -6.61 5.52
N VAL A 120 -20.39 -6.82 4.49
CA VAL A 120 -20.53 -5.91 3.35
C VAL A 120 -21.98 -5.49 3.23
N PHE A 121 -22.21 -4.19 3.34
CA PHE A 121 -23.53 -3.58 3.25
C PHE A 121 -23.62 -2.82 1.93
N PRO A 122 -24.44 -3.28 0.96
CA PRO A 122 -24.63 -2.57 -0.29
C PRO A 122 -25.48 -1.31 -0.10
N ALA A 123 -25.10 -0.22 -0.78
CA ALA A 123 -25.89 0.96 -0.99
C ALA A 123 -26.05 1.22 -2.50
N ILE A 124 -26.74 2.27 -2.90
CA ILE A 124 -27.03 2.53 -4.32
C ILE A 124 -25.75 2.75 -5.15
N SER A 125 -24.77 3.45 -4.60
CA SER A 125 -23.53 3.83 -5.32
C SER A 125 -22.25 3.42 -4.61
N SER A 126 -22.35 2.75 -3.47
CA SER A 126 -21.19 2.35 -2.64
C SER A 126 -21.46 1.06 -1.90
N TYR A 127 -20.37 0.52 -1.36
CA TYR A 127 -20.41 -0.54 -0.35
C TYR A 127 -19.79 0.00 0.93
N THR A 128 -20.42 -0.29 2.06
CA THR A 128 -19.80 -0.13 3.38
C THR A 128 -19.25 -1.50 3.79
N VAL A 129 -17.95 -1.56 4.02
CA VAL A 129 -17.25 -2.78 4.41
C VAL A 129 -16.79 -2.64 5.85
N ARG A 130 -17.20 -3.59 6.71
CA ARG A 130 -16.82 -3.64 8.11
C ARG A 130 -15.97 -4.87 8.37
N LEU A 131 -14.74 -4.65 8.80
CA LEU A 131 -13.86 -5.71 9.28
C LEU A 131 -14.10 -5.92 10.78
N ILE A 132 -14.51 -7.12 11.18
CA ILE A 132 -14.91 -7.45 12.56
C ILE A 132 -13.74 -8.11 13.28
N SER A 133 -13.19 -9.18 12.71
CA SER A 133 -12.07 -9.91 13.30
C SER A 133 -11.15 -10.51 12.26
N PHE A 134 -9.94 -10.77 12.69
CA PHE A 134 -8.92 -11.51 11.94
C PHE A 134 -8.15 -12.39 12.91
N GLU A 135 -8.00 -13.65 12.57
CA GLU A 135 -7.26 -14.64 13.36
C GLU A 135 -6.38 -15.50 12.46
N ASN A 136 -5.18 -15.80 12.89
CA ASN A 136 -4.30 -16.77 12.27
C ASN A 136 -3.44 -17.47 13.34
N GLU A 137 -2.78 -18.54 12.97
CA GLU A 137 -1.95 -19.33 13.91
C GLU A 137 -0.87 -18.51 14.61
N ALA A 138 -0.22 -17.56 13.90
CA ALA A 138 0.83 -16.74 14.50
C ALA A 138 0.27 -15.75 15.52
N ALA A 139 -0.91 -15.19 15.29
CA ALA A 139 -1.58 -14.32 16.25
C ALA A 139 -1.99 -15.13 17.50
N GLN A 140 -2.56 -16.30 17.31
CA GLN A 140 -2.92 -17.20 18.42
C GLN A 140 -1.68 -17.60 19.24
N ALA A 141 -0.59 -17.99 18.58
CA ALA A 141 0.67 -18.33 19.25
C ALA A 141 1.29 -17.15 20.02
N ALA A 142 1.08 -15.92 19.56
CA ALA A 142 1.54 -14.69 20.20
C ALA A 142 0.58 -14.15 21.26
N GLY A 143 -0.61 -14.75 21.43
CA GLY A 143 -1.66 -14.26 22.32
C GLY A 143 -2.31 -12.94 21.86
N ILE A 144 -2.25 -12.65 20.56
CA ILE A 144 -2.81 -11.47 19.93
C ILE A 144 -4.14 -11.88 19.25
N SER A 145 -5.17 -11.08 19.39
CA SER A 145 -6.49 -11.40 18.84
C SER A 145 -7.12 -10.23 18.09
N GLY A 146 -8.06 -10.55 17.21
CA GLY A 146 -8.86 -9.58 16.50
C GLY A 146 -8.03 -8.64 15.62
N LEU A 147 -8.41 -7.36 15.58
CA LEU A 147 -7.75 -6.38 14.73
C LEU A 147 -6.33 -6.01 15.20
N ASP A 148 -5.92 -6.38 16.41
CA ASP A 148 -4.56 -6.12 16.87
C ASP A 148 -3.50 -6.92 16.11
N ALA A 149 -3.89 -8.02 15.49
CA ALA A 149 -3.05 -8.81 14.60
C ALA A 149 -2.91 -8.20 13.19
N VAL A 150 -3.66 -7.14 12.87
CA VAL A 150 -3.68 -6.49 11.55
C VAL A 150 -2.84 -5.21 11.56
N ASP A 151 -1.89 -5.07 10.62
CA ASP A 151 -1.14 -3.82 10.41
C ASP A 151 -1.87 -2.86 9.47
N GLN A 152 -2.48 -3.40 8.43
CA GLN A 152 -3.29 -2.63 7.48
C GLN A 152 -4.36 -3.51 6.82
N TRP A 153 -5.43 -2.88 6.39
CA TRP A 153 -6.42 -3.54 5.54
C TRP A 153 -7.01 -2.57 4.53
N SER A 154 -7.52 -3.11 3.44
CA SER A 154 -8.19 -2.34 2.40
C SER A 154 -9.39 -3.11 1.87
N CYS A 155 -10.35 -2.39 1.32
CA CYS A 155 -11.43 -2.95 0.54
C CYS A 155 -11.37 -2.44 -0.90
N GLY A 156 -11.76 -3.30 -1.82
CA GLY A 156 -11.68 -3.03 -3.26
C GLY A 156 -12.30 -4.15 -4.06
N PHE A 157 -11.81 -4.34 -5.27
CA PHE A 157 -12.34 -5.33 -6.21
C PHE A 157 -11.23 -6.19 -6.79
N VAL A 158 -11.55 -7.46 -7.01
CA VAL A 158 -10.73 -8.39 -7.80
C VAL A 158 -11.33 -8.54 -9.18
N GLN A 159 -10.47 -8.47 -10.19
CA GLN A 159 -10.81 -8.75 -11.58
C GLN A 159 -9.71 -9.61 -12.19
N GLY A 160 -10.00 -10.89 -12.47
CA GLY A 160 -8.96 -11.87 -12.77
C GLY A 160 -7.96 -12.01 -11.63
N ASP A 161 -6.67 -11.89 -11.93
CA ASP A 161 -5.58 -12.01 -10.96
C ASP A 161 -5.14 -10.65 -10.38
N THR A 162 -5.96 -9.62 -10.54
CA THR A 162 -5.62 -8.26 -10.11
C THR A 162 -6.58 -7.75 -9.06
N TYR A 163 -6.05 -7.29 -7.93
CA TYR A 163 -6.78 -6.59 -6.89
C TYR A 163 -6.55 -5.09 -6.96
N ARG A 164 -7.63 -4.32 -7.01
CA ARG A 164 -7.62 -2.86 -6.97
C ARG A 164 -8.23 -2.37 -5.67
N PRO A 165 -7.44 -1.81 -4.74
CA PRO A 165 -7.97 -1.20 -3.53
C PRO A 165 -8.70 0.10 -3.87
N CYS A 166 -9.81 0.36 -3.18
CA CYS A 166 -10.57 1.61 -3.28
C CYS A 166 -10.44 2.45 -2.02
N ALA A 167 -10.36 1.80 -0.87
CA ALA A 167 -10.15 2.45 0.42
C ALA A 167 -9.24 1.57 1.28
N ALA A 168 -8.45 2.21 2.15
CA ALA A 168 -7.53 1.52 3.04
C ALA A 168 -7.49 2.17 4.42
N SER A 169 -7.22 1.34 5.44
CA SER A 169 -6.86 1.77 6.78
C SER A 169 -5.50 1.18 7.15
N VAL A 170 -4.58 2.03 7.57
CA VAL A 170 -3.20 1.65 7.86
C VAL A 170 -2.78 2.17 9.23
N ARG A 171 -2.08 1.35 10.01
CA ARG A 171 -1.49 1.79 11.26
C ARG A 171 -0.28 2.70 11.01
N SER A 172 -0.17 3.73 11.81
CA SER A 172 1.02 4.58 11.87
C SER A 172 1.25 5.03 13.30
N VAL A 173 2.37 5.70 13.55
CA VAL A 173 2.63 6.30 14.87
C VAL A 173 1.56 7.34 15.23
N ALA A 174 1.08 8.10 14.22
CA ALA A 174 0.05 9.12 14.41
C ALA A 174 -1.37 8.53 14.49
N THR A 175 -1.62 7.39 13.85
CA THR A 175 -2.93 6.69 13.81
C THR A 175 -2.73 5.22 14.17
N PRO A 176 -2.57 4.88 15.46
CA PRO A 176 -2.29 3.50 15.88
C PRO A 176 -3.51 2.57 15.76
N ALA A 177 -4.72 3.13 15.75
CA ALA A 177 -5.94 2.36 15.59
C ALA A 177 -6.35 2.27 14.11
N LEU A 178 -6.81 1.08 13.70
CA LEU A 178 -7.42 0.87 12.38
C LEU A 178 -8.88 1.33 12.40
N ALA A 179 -9.32 1.93 11.30
CA ALA A 179 -10.74 2.09 11.05
C ALA A 179 -11.37 0.71 10.85
N ALA A 180 -12.39 0.39 11.62
CA ALA A 180 -13.11 -0.88 11.49
C ALA A 180 -14.06 -0.90 10.27
N THR A 181 -14.37 0.27 9.71
CA THR A 181 -15.30 0.42 8.59
C THR A 181 -14.67 1.29 7.52
N LEU A 182 -14.80 0.86 6.27
CA LEU A 182 -14.40 1.61 5.08
C LEU A 182 -15.55 1.68 4.09
N GLU A 183 -15.57 2.72 3.27
CA GLU A 183 -16.49 2.85 2.15
C GLU A 183 -15.74 2.71 0.83
N MET A 184 -16.35 2.01 -0.13
CA MET A 184 -15.81 1.90 -1.48
C MET A 184 -16.91 2.12 -2.52
N PRO A 185 -16.63 2.74 -3.68
CA PRO A 185 -17.60 2.89 -4.76
C PRO A 185 -17.98 1.53 -5.34
N VAL A 186 -19.12 1.46 -6.00
CA VAL A 186 -19.47 0.29 -6.83
C VAL A 186 -18.61 0.33 -8.11
N CYS A 187 -17.82 -0.71 -8.32
CA CYS A 187 -16.98 -0.88 -9.50
C CYS A 187 -17.17 -2.27 -10.11
N ALA A 188 -16.63 -2.47 -11.30
CA ALA A 188 -16.57 -3.79 -11.91
C ALA A 188 -15.63 -4.73 -11.16
N GLY A 189 -16.02 -6.01 -10.99
CA GLY A 189 -15.26 -7.02 -10.29
C GLY A 189 -15.96 -7.55 -9.04
N GLU A 190 -15.32 -8.48 -8.36
CA GLU A 190 -15.83 -9.05 -7.11
C GLU A 190 -15.30 -8.25 -5.91
N PRO A 191 -16.17 -7.84 -4.98
CA PRO A 191 -15.72 -7.19 -3.74
C PRO A 191 -14.71 -8.07 -3.00
N CYS A 192 -13.61 -7.49 -2.61
CA CYS A 192 -12.53 -8.18 -1.94
C CYS A 192 -11.94 -7.32 -0.82
N ILE A 193 -11.52 -7.97 0.24
CA ILE A 193 -10.79 -7.35 1.35
C ILE A 193 -9.36 -7.89 1.32
N MET A 194 -8.40 -7.00 1.31
CA MET A 194 -6.99 -7.35 1.52
C MET A 194 -6.60 -7.02 2.96
N ILE A 195 -6.01 -7.97 3.65
CA ILE A 195 -5.49 -7.81 5.01
C ILE A 195 -4.00 -8.09 4.99
N VAL A 196 -3.23 -7.25 5.68
CA VAL A 196 -1.82 -7.49 5.97
C VAL A 196 -1.68 -7.57 7.48
N ASP A 197 -1.15 -8.69 7.95
CA ASP A 197 -0.91 -8.89 9.37
C ASP A 197 0.36 -8.15 9.86
N ILE A 198 0.56 -8.09 11.16
CA ILE A 198 1.72 -7.41 11.78
C ILE A 198 3.07 -8.08 11.45
N TRP A 199 3.07 -9.27 10.86
CA TRP A 199 4.25 -9.96 10.33
C TRP A 199 4.47 -9.69 8.83
N GLY A 200 3.62 -8.85 8.20
CA GLY A 200 3.72 -8.47 6.79
C GLY A 200 3.11 -9.49 5.81
N ARG A 201 2.42 -10.53 6.29
CA ARG A 201 1.77 -11.50 5.43
C ARG A 201 0.47 -10.95 4.89
N ARG A 202 0.29 -11.00 3.59
CA ARG A 202 -0.86 -10.48 2.86
C ARG A 202 -1.87 -11.59 2.60
N ARG A 203 -3.15 -11.30 2.84
CA ARG A 203 -4.28 -12.19 2.58
C ARG A 203 -5.39 -11.46 1.86
N PHE A 204 -6.06 -12.16 0.96
CA PHE A 204 -7.24 -11.67 0.25
C PHE A 204 -8.44 -12.49 0.68
N TYR A 205 -9.54 -11.82 0.99
CA TYR A 205 -10.77 -12.41 1.43
C TYR A 205 -11.94 -11.93 0.57
N LEU A 206 -12.71 -12.88 0.00
CA LEU A 206 -13.92 -12.60 -0.75
C LEU A 206 -15.11 -12.70 0.20
N PRO A 207 -15.69 -11.59 0.65
CA PRO A 207 -16.79 -11.61 1.60
C PRO A 207 -18.05 -12.19 0.96
N LYS A 208 -18.77 -13.05 1.70
CA LYS A 208 -20.08 -13.53 1.28
C LYS A 208 -21.05 -12.35 1.27
N ARG A 209 -21.70 -12.10 0.12
CA ARG A 209 -22.75 -11.09 0.04
C ARG A 209 -23.92 -11.52 0.92
N ARG A 210 -24.28 -10.70 1.90
CA ARG A 210 -25.57 -10.81 2.57
C ARG A 210 -26.56 -9.97 1.73
N TYR A 211 -27.50 -10.66 1.08
CA TYR A 211 -28.61 -10.03 0.35
C TYR A 211 -29.67 -9.55 1.33
#